data_c4c1f4081bf7889fd8a7118221db623e
#
_entry.id   c4c1f4081bf7889fd8a7118221db623e
#
_cell.length_a   1.000
_cell.length_b   1.000
_cell.length_c   1.000
_cell.angle_alpha   90.00
_cell.angle_beta   90.00
_cell.angle_gamma   90.00
#
_symmetry.space_group_name_H-M   'P 1'
#
loop_
_entity.id
_entity.type
_entity.pdbx_description
1 polymer ?
#
loop_
_entity_poly.entity_id
_entity_poly.type
_entity_poly.pdbx_seq_one_letter_code
_entity_poly.pdbx_strand_id
1 'polypeptide(L)'
;MDDRKRRVLRAIIDDYIHTAEPVGSRTVARTSGLGVSAATIRNEMADLEDMGYLEQPHTSSGRIPSDKGYRFYVDTLVADADRLTVDQEAVRQVLALKAQRLGVVVRQAAHLLSETSEFLGLASRPTEPDEHLAALQFVPLEDNRAVIVLVADNGSVRNKVVQFTHAPSRKDMEAIGQALSDRLRGIALGELGRGDAGHLATELGQFRDVLTHVLALLGEPRESERFLMDGTTNLLQQPEFRDVAKARRVLHALEQEALVADLVGRLPAPGGGLEVAIGHELQVEGMDDCALVTAVYAMPGGVLGRVGVLGPRRMDYGRVMNLVEGVATAITRTLGGSPPPRQAASPNPPEP
;
A
#
# COMPACT_ATOMS: atom_id res chain seq x y z
N MET A 1 -17.91 3.03 26.10
CA MET A 1 -18.57 4.26 25.57
C MET A 1 -20.05 3.98 25.40
N ASP A 2 -20.92 4.85 25.90
CA ASP A 2 -22.39 4.70 25.78
C ASP A 2 -22.89 5.08 24.38
N ASP A 3 -24.17 4.73 24.07
CA ASP A 3 -24.74 4.92 22.73
C ASP A 3 -24.84 6.41 22.34
N ARG A 4 -25.10 7.30 23.31
CA ARG A 4 -25.18 8.75 23.05
C ARG A 4 -23.84 9.30 22.63
N LYS A 5 -22.75 8.95 23.35
CA LYS A 5 -21.38 9.36 23.00
C LYS A 5 -20.97 8.86 21.63
N ARG A 6 -21.32 7.60 21.27
CA ARG A 6 -21.07 7.05 19.93
C ARG A 6 -21.73 7.88 18.85
N ARG A 7 -23.00 8.22 19.04
CA ARG A 7 -23.77 9.02 18.07
C ARG A 7 -23.26 10.46 17.97
N VAL A 8 -22.84 11.06 19.09
CA VAL A 8 -22.22 12.40 19.09
C VAL A 8 -20.88 12.38 18.37
N LEU A 9 -20.02 11.39 18.66
CA LEU A 9 -18.73 11.23 17.98
C LEU A 9 -18.92 11.05 16.48
N ARG A 10 -19.84 10.16 16.07
CA ARG A 10 -20.15 9.93 14.65
C ARG A 10 -20.60 11.23 13.96
N ALA A 11 -21.51 11.97 14.56
CA ALA A 11 -22.01 13.24 14.00
C ALA A 11 -20.91 14.29 13.86
N ILE A 12 -19.94 14.33 14.79
CA ILE A 12 -18.79 15.23 14.71
C ILE A 12 -17.87 14.81 13.55
N ILE A 13 -17.61 13.52 13.42
CA ILE A 13 -16.74 13.00 12.35
C ILE A 13 -17.38 13.25 10.98
N ASP A 14 -18.66 12.93 10.82
CA ASP A 14 -19.40 13.16 9.58
C ASP A 14 -19.39 14.64 9.17
N ASP A 15 -19.60 15.55 10.11
CA ASP A 15 -19.58 17.00 9.83
C ASP A 15 -18.17 17.49 9.48
N TYR A 16 -17.14 17.02 10.20
CA TYR A 16 -15.76 17.38 9.96
C TYR A 16 -15.22 16.84 8.62
N ILE A 17 -15.60 15.63 8.21
CA ILE A 17 -15.25 15.07 6.89
C ILE A 17 -15.69 16.03 5.76
N HIS A 18 -16.88 16.60 5.88
CA HIS A 18 -17.43 17.47 4.84
C HIS A 18 -16.89 18.91 4.88
N THR A 19 -16.62 19.45 6.07
CA THR A 19 -16.32 20.86 6.24
C THR A 19 -14.82 21.17 6.40
N ALA A 20 -14.05 20.22 6.91
CA ALA A 20 -12.66 20.40 7.38
C ALA A 20 -12.54 21.52 8.46
N GLU A 21 -13.65 21.88 9.12
CA GLU A 21 -13.69 22.93 10.14
C GLU A 21 -14.02 22.35 11.52
N PRO A 22 -13.40 22.84 12.61
CA PRO A 22 -13.71 22.36 13.96
C PRO A 22 -15.20 22.46 14.30
N VAL A 23 -15.80 21.34 14.74
CA VAL A 23 -17.24 21.20 14.92
C VAL A 23 -17.69 21.71 16.29
N GLY A 24 -18.67 22.61 16.31
CA GLY A 24 -19.23 23.17 17.52
C GLY A 24 -20.46 22.42 18.05
N SER A 25 -20.69 22.41 19.37
CA SER A 25 -21.85 21.73 19.99
C SER A 25 -23.21 22.21 19.47
N ARG A 26 -23.32 23.44 19.01
CA ARG A 26 -24.56 23.99 18.41
C ARG A 26 -24.81 23.35 17.03
N THR A 27 -23.78 23.16 16.26
CA THR A 27 -23.86 22.48 14.94
C THR A 27 -24.37 21.08 15.15
N VAL A 28 -23.70 20.30 16.02
CA VAL A 28 -24.09 18.91 16.32
C VAL A 28 -25.53 18.83 16.83
N ALA A 29 -25.95 19.73 17.71
CA ALA A 29 -27.34 19.74 18.22
C ALA A 29 -28.38 19.93 17.11
N ARG A 30 -28.01 20.65 16.05
CA ARG A 30 -28.90 20.94 14.92
C ARG A 30 -28.89 19.82 13.87
N THR A 31 -27.72 19.26 13.59
CA THR A 31 -27.52 18.32 12.45
C THR A 31 -27.68 16.86 12.84
N SER A 32 -27.39 16.49 14.09
CA SER A 32 -27.33 15.07 14.51
C SER A 32 -28.66 14.37 14.71
N GLY A 33 -29.78 15.12 14.76
CA GLY A 33 -31.11 14.56 15.10
C GLY A 33 -31.21 13.87 16.47
N LEU A 34 -30.27 14.15 17.40
CA LEU A 34 -30.20 13.49 18.72
C LEU A 34 -31.29 13.99 19.69
N GLY A 35 -31.94 15.12 19.43
CA GLY A 35 -32.97 15.67 20.27
C GLY A 35 -32.49 16.18 21.63
N VAL A 36 -31.20 16.46 21.79
CA VAL A 36 -30.59 16.96 23.03
C VAL A 36 -30.07 18.40 22.88
N SER A 37 -29.94 19.11 24.01
CA SER A 37 -29.50 20.50 24.01
C SER A 37 -28.02 20.63 23.62
N ALA A 38 -27.63 21.81 23.09
CA ALA A 38 -26.23 22.11 22.81
C ALA A 38 -25.33 22.07 24.06
N ALA A 39 -25.91 22.32 25.25
CA ALA A 39 -25.21 22.21 26.53
C ALA A 39 -24.88 20.73 26.84
N THR A 40 -25.86 19.83 26.64
CA THR A 40 -25.65 18.39 26.79
C THR A 40 -24.58 17.89 25.85
N ILE A 41 -24.65 18.29 24.56
CA ILE A 41 -23.62 17.90 23.57
C ILE A 41 -22.25 18.43 23.96
N ARG A 42 -22.14 19.64 24.50
CA ARG A 42 -20.86 20.18 24.96
C ARG A 42 -20.23 19.32 26.05
N ASN A 43 -21.03 18.81 26.98
CA ASN A 43 -20.57 17.92 28.05
C ASN A 43 -20.09 16.58 27.44
N GLU A 44 -20.87 15.98 26.51
CA GLU A 44 -20.45 14.75 25.82
C GLU A 44 -19.17 14.97 25.02
N MET A 45 -18.98 16.12 24.37
CA MET A 45 -17.75 16.48 23.66
C MET A 45 -16.54 16.59 24.59
N ALA A 46 -16.73 17.15 25.80
CA ALA A 46 -15.68 17.22 26.83
C ALA A 46 -15.28 15.81 27.30
N ASP A 47 -16.26 14.96 27.60
CA ASP A 47 -16.00 13.58 27.97
C ASP A 47 -15.25 12.81 26.86
N LEU A 48 -15.64 13.00 25.58
CA LEU A 48 -14.98 12.38 24.43
C LEU A 48 -13.56 12.90 24.22
N GLU A 49 -13.30 14.17 24.55
CA GLU A 49 -11.95 14.75 24.56
C GLU A 49 -11.11 14.15 25.68
N ASP A 50 -11.63 14.05 26.90
CA ASP A 50 -10.96 13.41 28.04
C ASP A 50 -10.65 11.94 27.77
N MET A 51 -11.52 11.26 27.02
CA MET A 51 -11.31 9.90 26.54
C MET A 51 -10.35 9.79 25.35
N GLY A 52 -9.88 10.92 24.79
CA GLY A 52 -8.95 10.99 23.68
C GLY A 52 -9.54 10.71 22.29
N TYR A 53 -10.86 10.73 22.13
CA TYR A 53 -11.51 10.57 20.81
C TYR A 53 -11.63 11.88 20.02
N LEU A 54 -11.58 13.02 20.73
CA LEU A 54 -11.64 14.35 20.16
C LEU A 54 -10.46 15.20 20.63
N GLU A 55 -10.13 16.23 19.87
CA GLU A 55 -9.10 17.21 20.17
C GLU A 55 -9.65 18.62 20.02
N GLN A 56 -9.12 19.55 20.80
CA GLN A 56 -9.43 20.98 20.65
C GLN A 56 -8.20 21.71 20.07
N PRO A 57 -8.21 22.09 18.78
CA PRO A 57 -7.04 22.75 18.18
C PRO A 57 -6.71 24.11 18.81
N HIS A 58 -7.73 24.83 19.28
CA HIS A 58 -7.61 26.13 19.97
C HIS A 58 -8.68 26.29 21.02
N THR A 59 -8.39 26.99 22.11
CA THR A 59 -9.29 27.18 23.29
C THR A 59 -10.69 27.70 22.97
N SER A 60 -10.87 28.44 21.86
CA SER A 60 -12.16 28.97 21.40
C SER A 60 -12.78 28.22 20.23
N SER A 61 -12.10 27.20 19.73
CA SER A 61 -12.56 26.41 18.59
C SER A 61 -13.51 25.28 18.99
N GLY A 62 -14.22 24.70 18.00
CA GLY A 62 -14.93 23.44 18.16
C GLY A 62 -13.96 22.27 18.44
N ARG A 63 -14.43 21.07 18.20
CA ARG A 63 -13.61 19.84 18.34
C ARG A 63 -13.36 19.23 16.97
N ILE A 64 -12.21 18.57 16.83
CA ILE A 64 -11.86 17.76 15.68
C ILE A 64 -11.63 16.29 16.12
N PRO A 65 -11.84 15.31 15.26
CA PRO A 65 -11.53 13.91 15.58
C PRO A 65 -10.03 13.67 15.73
N SER A 66 -9.64 12.92 16.75
CA SER A 66 -8.29 12.36 16.88
C SER A 66 -8.13 11.11 16.02
N ASP A 67 -6.90 10.54 15.90
CA ASP A 67 -6.67 9.25 15.25
C ASP A 67 -7.49 8.13 15.91
N LYS A 68 -7.60 8.14 17.26
CA LYS A 68 -8.46 7.23 18.01
C LYS A 68 -9.94 7.39 17.66
N GLY A 69 -10.39 8.63 17.45
CA GLY A 69 -11.76 8.93 17.00
C GLY A 69 -12.05 8.35 15.62
N TYR A 70 -11.16 8.57 14.67
CA TYR A 70 -11.29 8.01 13.32
C TYR A 70 -11.19 6.47 13.32
N ARG A 71 -10.28 5.88 14.10
CA ARG A 71 -10.18 4.43 14.25
C ARG A 71 -11.50 3.82 14.71
N PHE A 72 -12.08 4.37 15.78
CA PHE A 72 -13.38 3.93 16.27
C PHE A 72 -14.50 4.03 15.21
N TYR A 73 -14.49 5.12 14.42
CA TYR A 73 -15.46 5.34 13.35
C TYR A 73 -15.30 4.28 12.25
N VAL A 74 -14.08 4.03 11.78
CA VAL A 74 -13.78 3.00 10.76
C VAL A 74 -14.17 1.61 11.24
N ASP A 75 -13.84 1.24 12.48
CA ASP A 75 -14.17 -0.08 13.04
C ASP A 75 -15.70 -0.29 13.10
N THR A 76 -16.45 0.80 13.37
CA THR A 76 -17.92 0.76 13.34
C THR A 76 -18.44 0.60 11.90
N LEU A 77 -17.82 1.26 10.91
CA LEU A 77 -18.21 1.10 9.50
C LEU A 77 -17.89 -0.31 8.99
N VAL A 78 -16.75 -0.88 9.36
CA VAL A 78 -16.39 -2.27 8.98
C VAL A 78 -17.42 -3.27 9.52
N ALA A 79 -17.90 -3.06 10.74
CA ALA A 79 -18.95 -3.90 11.33
C ALA A 79 -20.31 -3.78 10.61
N ASP A 80 -20.60 -2.61 10.00
CA ASP A 80 -21.83 -2.32 9.25
C ASP A 80 -21.72 -2.56 7.73
N ALA A 81 -20.58 -3.09 7.25
CA ALA A 81 -20.18 -3.13 5.83
C ALA A 81 -21.10 -3.93 4.88
N ASP A 82 -22.12 -4.63 5.39
CA ASP A 82 -23.12 -5.32 4.56
C ASP A 82 -24.06 -4.37 3.75
N ARG A 83 -23.90 -3.04 3.87
CA ARG A 83 -24.88 -2.06 3.37
C ARG A 83 -24.44 -1.16 2.22
N LEU A 84 -23.16 -1.18 1.84
CA LEU A 84 -22.65 -0.26 0.83
C LEU A 84 -22.24 -1.03 -0.44
N THR A 85 -22.92 -0.80 -1.54
CA THR A 85 -22.62 -1.43 -2.84
C THR A 85 -22.04 -0.39 -3.80
N VAL A 86 -20.78 -0.60 -4.20
CA VAL A 86 -20.24 0.02 -5.42
C VAL A 86 -20.80 -0.74 -6.63
N ASP A 87 -21.08 -0.05 -7.72
CA ASP A 87 -21.42 -0.69 -8.99
C ASP A 87 -20.19 -1.45 -9.53
N GLN A 88 -20.02 -2.69 -9.01
CA GLN A 88 -18.91 -3.57 -9.37
C GLN A 88 -18.88 -3.89 -10.87
N GLU A 89 -20.04 -3.81 -11.56
CA GLU A 89 -20.09 -4.09 -12.98
C GLU A 89 -19.52 -2.92 -13.81
N ALA A 90 -19.78 -1.67 -13.42
CA ALA A 90 -19.18 -0.51 -14.06
C ALA A 90 -17.65 -0.51 -13.90
N VAL A 91 -17.15 -0.79 -12.68
CA VAL A 91 -15.72 -0.94 -12.41
C VAL A 91 -15.13 -2.07 -13.26
N ARG A 92 -15.80 -3.22 -13.34
CA ARG A 92 -15.35 -4.37 -14.14
C ARG A 92 -15.26 -4.03 -15.62
N GLN A 93 -16.22 -3.33 -16.18
CA GLN A 93 -16.22 -2.95 -17.59
C GLN A 93 -15.02 -2.07 -17.96
N VAL A 94 -14.69 -1.10 -17.10
CA VAL A 94 -13.52 -0.24 -17.30
C VAL A 94 -12.21 -1.03 -17.31
N LEU A 95 -12.08 -2.01 -16.42
CA LEU A 95 -10.87 -2.85 -16.32
C LEU A 95 -10.81 -3.92 -17.41
N ALA A 96 -11.93 -4.53 -17.80
CA ALA A 96 -11.99 -5.61 -18.79
C ALA A 96 -11.64 -5.18 -20.21
N LEU A 97 -11.95 -3.94 -20.59
CA LEU A 97 -11.68 -3.42 -21.94
C LEU A 97 -10.19 -3.39 -22.31
N LYS A 98 -9.27 -3.55 -21.35
CA LYS A 98 -7.82 -3.43 -21.54
C LYS A 98 -7.02 -4.61 -20.94
N ALA A 99 -7.66 -5.73 -20.64
CA ALA A 99 -7.10 -6.86 -19.85
C ALA A 99 -5.95 -7.66 -20.51
N GLN A 100 -5.39 -7.23 -21.65
CA GLN A 100 -4.34 -7.99 -22.34
C GLN A 100 -2.96 -7.98 -21.64
N ARG A 101 -2.73 -7.09 -20.68
CA ARG A 101 -1.46 -7.02 -19.92
C ARG A 101 -1.74 -6.59 -18.49
N LEU A 102 -1.23 -7.35 -17.53
CA LEU A 102 -1.33 -7.07 -16.08
C LEU A 102 -0.99 -5.60 -15.73
N GLY A 103 0.12 -5.08 -16.22
CA GLY A 103 0.54 -3.71 -15.96
C GLY A 103 -0.46 -2.64 -16.42
N VAL A 104 -1.27 -2.93 -17.44
CA VAL A 104 -2.34 -2.01 -17.90
C VAL A 104 -3.51 -2.03 -16.93
N VAL A 105 -3.92 -3.22 -16.46
CA VAL A 105 -5.03 -3.36 -15.50
C VAL A 105 -4.69 -2.66 -14.19
N VAL A 106 -3.47 -2.89 -13.67
CA VAL A 106 -3.00 -2.28 -12.41
C VAL A 106 -2.92 -0.75 -12.53
N ARG A 107 -2.41 -0.22 -13.64
CA ARG A 107 -2.39 1.24 -13.90
C ARG A 107 -3.79 1.84 -13.99
N GLN A 108 -4.71 1.17 -14.68
CA GLN A 108 -6.10 1.61 -14.78
C GLN A 108 -6.80 1.59 -13.42
N ALA A 109 -6.45 0.65 -12.56
CA ALA A 109 -6.99 0.59 -11.20
C ALA A 109 -6.53 1.78 -10.35
N ALA A 110 -5.23 2.13 -10.36
CA ALA A 110 -4.73 3.32 -9.67
C ALA A 110 -5.41 4.59 -10.17
N HIS A 111 -5.55 4.72 -11.50
CA HIS A 111 -6.22 5.86 -12.13
C HIS A 111 -7.70 5.95 -11.73
N LEU A 112 -8.45 4.85 -11.81
CA LEU A 112 -9.86 4.81 -11.41
C LEU A 112 -10.06 5.16 -9.94
N LEU A 113 -9.19 4.63 -9.07
CA LEU A 113 -9.20 4.95 -7.64
C LEU A 113 -8.97 6.45 -7.42
N SER A 114 -8.00 7.03 -8.12
CA SER A 114 -7.68 8.44 -8.01
C SER A 114 -8.81 9.34 -8.51
N GLU A 115 -9.37 9.08 -9.69
CA GLU A 115 -10.46 9.89 -10.27
C GLU A 115 -11.73 9.82 -9.41
N THR A 116 -12.07 8.63 -8.91
CA THR A 116 -13.33 8.44 -8.19
C THR A 116 -13.27 8.92 -6.74
N SER A 117 -12.11 8.77 -6.08
CA SER A 117 -11.93 9.19 -4.69
C SER A 117 -11.55 10.67 -4.56
N GLU A 118 -11.00 11.28 -5.61
CA GLU A 118 -10.34 12.59 -5.60
C GLU A 118 -9.12 12.63 -4.66
N PHE A 119 -8.46 11.48 -4.46
CA PHE A 119 -7.24 11.31 -3.67
C PHE A 119 -6.14 10.64 -4.49
N LEU A 120 -5.03 10.25 -3.86
CA LEU A 120 -3.96 9.51 -4.52
C LEU A 120 -4.33 8.01 -4.62
N GLY A 121 -4.49 7.52 -5.83
CA GLY A 121 -4.70 6.11 -6.12
C GLY A 121 -3.37 5.35 -6.16
N LEU A 122 -3.33 4.19 -5.53
CA LEU A 122 -2.18 3.31 -5.42
C LEU A 122 -2.53 1.92 -5.94
N ALA A 123 -1.61 1.30 -6.66
CA ALA A 123 -1.75 -0.10 -7.03
C ALA A 123 -0.37 -0.77 -7.10
N SER A 124 -0.21 -1.90 -6.41
CA SER A 124 0.99 -2.71 -6.52
C SER A 124 0.82 -3.76 -7.60
N ARG A 125 1.92 -4.10 -8.28
CA ARG A 125 1.96 -5.36 -9.01
C ARG A 125 1.96 -6.51 -8.01
N PRO A 126 1.37 -7.66 -8.36
CA PRO A 126 1.40 -8.81 -7.49
C PRO A 126 2.85 -9.19 -7.18
N THR A 127 3.12 -9.49 -5.93
CA THR A 127 4.36 -10.16 -5.57
C THR A 127 4.19 -11.61 -5.97
N GLU A 128 4.87 -12.03 -7.03
CA GLU A 128 4.92 -13.44 -7.38
C GLU A 128 5.51 -14.21 -6.18
N PRO A 129 4.98 -15.41 -5.86
CA PRO A 129 5.61 -16.28 -4.88
C PRO A 129 7.08 -16.48 -5.25
N ASP A 130 7.91 -16.78 -4.27
CA ASP A 130 9.37 -16.85 -4.39
C ASP A 130 9.81 -17.40 -5.75
N GLU A 131 10.34 -16.52 -6.60
CA GLU A 131 10.96 -16.92 -7.86
C GLU A 131 12.22 -17.70 -7.52
N HIS A 132 12.37 -18.90 -8.06
CA HIS A 132 13.57 -19.69 -7.89
C HIS A 132 14.44 -19.60 -9.12
N LEU A 133 15.74 -19.59 -8.92
CA LEU A 133 16.68 -19.56 -10.03
C LEU A 133 16.55 -20.85 -10.86
N ALA A 134 16.24 -20.72 -12.14
CA ALA A 134 16.23 -21.81 -13.10
C ALA A 134 17.56 -21.89 -13.88
N ALA A 135 18.07 -20.73 -14.33
CA ALA A 135 19.33 -20.64 -15.07
C ALA A 135 19.98 -19.26 -14.92
N LEU A 136 21.31 -19.23 -14.98
CA LEU A 136 22.13 -18.02 -15.02
C LEU A 136 23.16 -18.14 -16.14
N GLN A 137 23.25 -17.14 -17.01
CA GLN A 137 24.15 -17.09 -18.13
C GLN A 137 24.88 -15.77 -18.23
N PHE A 138 26.10 -15.81 -18.74
CA PHE A 138 26.88 -14.62 -19.09
C PHE A 138 27.01 -14.54 -20.61
N VAL A 139 26.68 -13.40 -21.17
CA VAL A 139 26.90 -13.09 -22.58
C VAL A 139 28.02 -12.06 -22.67
N PRO A 140 29.24 -12.47 -23.06
CA PRO A 140 30.37 -11.55 -23.16
C PRO A 140 30.13 -10.51 -24.25
N LEU A 141 30.46 -9.24 -23.93
CA LEU A 141 30.49 -8.12 -24.85
C LEU A 141 31.93 -7.63 -25.02
N GLU A 142 32.11 -6.63 -25.90
CA GLU A 142 33.38 -5.91 -26.03
C GLU A 142 33.69 -5.04 -24.79
N ASP A 143 34.91 -4.51 -24.68
CA ASP A 143 35.35 -3.59 -23.64
C ASP A 143 35.18 -4.10 -22.20
N ASN A 144 35.54 -5.36 -21.94
CA ASN A 144 35.45 -5.98 -20.60
C ASN A 144 34.02 -5.92 -20.01
N ARG A 145 33.01 -5.99 -20.86
CA ARG A 145 31.60 -6.02 -20.45
C ARG A 145 30.99 -7.39 -20.67
N ALA A 146 29.96 -7.70 -19.90
CA ALA A 146 29.08 -8.83 -20.19
C ALA A 146 27.64 -8.49 -19.81
N VAL A 147 26.69 -9.18 -20.43
CA VAL A 147 25.31 -9.23 -19.95
C VAL A 147 25.16 -10.43 -19.04
N ILE A 148 24.75 -10.22 -17.81
CA ILE A 148 24.25 -11.28 -16.93
C ILE A 148 22.79 -11.49 -17.30
N VAL A 149 22.40 -12.71 -17.62
CA VAL A 149 21.01 -13.12 -17.88
C VAL A 149 20.62 -14.15 -16.83
N LEU A 150 19.58 -13.84 -16.08
CA LEU A 150 19.03 -14.69 -15.04
C LEU A 150 17.61 -15.08 -15.47
N VAL A 151 17.32 -16.36 -15.46
CA VAL A 151 16.01 -16.94 -15.77
C VAL A 151 15.45 -17.59 -14.51
N ALA A 152 14.23 -17.24 -14.12
CA ALA A 152 13.52 -17.87 -13.02
C ALA A 152 12.64 -19.04 -13.52
N ASP A 153 12.19 -19.87 -12.61
CA ASP A 153 11.34 -21.05 -12.85
C ASP A 153 9.96 -20.69 -13.42
N ASN A 154 9.46 -19.50 -13.12
CA ASN A 154 8.23 -18.95 -13.70
C ASN A 154 8.41 -18.37 -15.12
N GLY A 155 9.62 -18.46 -15.70
CA GLY A 155 9.96 -17.92 -17.02
C GLY A 155 10.29 -16.42 -17.03
N SER A 156 10.34 -15.74 -15.88
CA SER A 156 10.79 -14.35 -15.82
C SER A 156 12.30 -14.27 -16.13
N VAL A 157 12.70 -13.21 -16.83
CA VAL A 157 14.08 -12.98 -17.22
C VAL A 157 14.54 -11.63 -16.69
N ARG A 158 15.65 -11.64 -15.94
CA ARG A 158 16.37 -10.43 -15.52
C ARG A 158 17.68 -10.35 -16.29
N ASN A 159 18.07 -9.16 -16.69
CA ASN A 159 19.36 -8.96 -17.33
C ASN A 159 19.99 -7.65 -16.88
N LYS A 160 21.34 -7.62 -16.88
CA LYS A 160 22.10 -6.44 -16.55
C LYS A 160 23.43 -6.44 -17.29
N VAL A 161 23.79 -5.30 -17.87
CA VAL A 161 25.13 -5.08 -18.40
C VAL A 161 26.05 -4.74 -17.24
N VAL A 162 27.14 -5.51 -17.11
CA VAL A 162 28.17 -5.30 -16.09
C VAL A 162 29.51 -5.01 -16.72
N GLN A 163 30.29 -4.17 -16.05
CA GLN A 163 31.65 -3.82 -16.42
C GLN A 163 32.62 -4.50 -15.48
N PHE A 164 33.59 -5.24 -16.00
CA PHE A 164 34.62 -5.87 -15.21
C PHE A 164 35.92 -5.04 -15.30
N THR A 165 36.68 -5.01 -14.22
CA THR A 165 38.05 -4.47 -14.25
C THR A 165 38.94 -5.31 -15.14
N HIS A 166 38.79 -6.67 -15.05
CA HIS A 166 39.41 -7.65 -15.93
C HIS A 166 38.35 -8.69 -16.23
N ALA A 167 37.83 -8.67 -17.47
CA ALA A 167 36.81 -9.63 -17.84
C ALA A 167 37.39 -11.05 -17.89
N PRO A 168 36.73 -12.05 -17.29
CA PRO A 168 37.06 -13.45 -17.50
C PRO A 168 36.99 -13.81 -18.99
N SER A 169 37.76 -14.83 -19.41
CA SER A 169 37.63 -15.28 -20.77
C SER A 169 36.23 -15.83 -21.05
N ARG A 170 35.82 -15.89 -22.33
CA ARG A 170 34.51 -16.42 -22.71
C ARG A 170 34.27 -17.81 -22.11
N LYS A 171 35.31 -18.66 -22.13
CA LYS A 171 35.26 -20.04 -21.60
C LYS A 171 35.08 -20.02 -20.06
N ASP A 172 35.76 -19.11 -19.38
CA ASP A 172 35.62 -18.96 -17.93
C ASP A 172 34.22 -18.43 -17.55
N MET A 173 33.68 -17.47 -18.30
CA MET A 173 32.33 -16.97 -18.11
C MET A 173 31.26 -18.07 -18.27
N GLU A 174 31.41 -18.92 -19.29
CA GLU A 174 30.52 -20.07 -19.50
C GLU A 174 30.61 -21.06 -18.31
N ALA A 175 31.82 -21.38 -17.87
CA ALA A 175 32.06 -22.30 -16.75
C ALA A 175 31.51 -21.72 -15.42
N ILE A 176 31.73 -20.45 -15.16
CA ILE A 176 31.21 -19.73 -13.98
C ILE A 176 29.66 -19.71 -14.00
N GLY A 177 29.09 -19.38 -15.17
CA GLY A 177 27.63 -19.36 -15.34
C GLY A 177 26.99 -20.71 -15.06
N GLN A 178 27.59 -21.78 -15.58
CA GLN A 178 27.12 -23.14 -15.33
C GLN A 178 27.26 -23.53 -13.86
N ALA A 179 28.41 -23.29 -13.25
CA ALA A 179 28.65 -23.62 -11.84
C ALA A 179 27.70 -22.87 -10.89
N LEU A 180 27.47 -21.59 -11.16
CA LEU A 180 26.50 -20.76 -10.38
C LEU A 180 25.05 -21.23 -10.63
N SER A 181 24.69 -21.54 -11.88
CA SER A 181 23.36 -22.08 -12.20
C SER A 181 23.09 -23.38 -11.45
N ASP A 182 24.03 -24.31 -11.48
CA ASP A 182 23.84 -25.63 -10.85
C ASP A 182 23.75 -25.54 -9.33
N ARG A 183 24.49 -24.60 -8.74
CA ARG A 183 24.53 -24.42 -7.28
C ARG A 183 23.38 -23.61 -6.73
N LEU A 184 22.93 -22.62 -7.49
CA LEU A 184 21.87 -21.69 -7.06
C LEU A 184 20.49 -22.10 -7.57
N ARG A 185 20.39 -23.12 -8.38
CA ARG A 185 19.12 -23.62 -8.92
C ARG A 185 18.14 -24.00 -7.81
N GLY A 186 16.92 -23.53 -7.89
CA GLY A 186 15.87 -23.81 -6.93
C GLY A 186 15.98 -23.00 -5.63
N ILE A 187 16.94 -22.09 -5.50
CA ILE A 187 17.00 -21.14 -4.37
C ILE A 187 16.12 -19.94 -4.70
N ALA A 188 15.35 -19.48 -3.74
CA ALA A 188 14.50 -18.31 -3.87
C ALA A 188 15.36 -17.05 -4.14
N LEU A 189 15.05 -16.31 -5.21
CA LEU A 189 15.83 -15.12 -5.61
C LEU A 189 15.85 -14.05 -4.52
N GLY A 190 14.76 -13.96 -3.74
CA GLY A 190 14.67 -13.05 -2.59
C GLY A 190 15.61 -13.41 -1.44
N GLU A 191 15.91 -14.69 -1.24
CA GLU A 191 16.87 -15.17 -0.23
C GLU A 191 18.29 -14.93 -0.67
N LEU A 192 18.61 -15.12 -1.96
CA LEU A 192 19.94 -14.88 -2.51
C LEU A 192 20.39 -13.42 -2.39
N GLY A 193 19.45 -12.46 -2.50
CA GLY A 193 19.76 -11.04 -2.33
C GLY A 193 19.97 -10.60 -0.87
N ARG A 194 19.49 -11.37 0.10
CA ARG A 194 19.56 -11.07 1.55
C ARG A 194 20.53 -11.96 2.33
N GLY A 195 20.90 -13.08 1.75
CA GLY A 195 21.60 -14.17 2.46
C GLY A 195 23.11 -14.11 2.36
N ASP A 196 23.72 -15.02 3.09
CA ASP A 196 25.16 -15.22 3.29
C ASP A 196 25.97 -15.39 1.98
N ALA A 197 26.18 -14.28 1.26
CA ALA A 197 27.15 -14.19 0.16
C ALA A 197 28.58 -14.61 0.59
N GLY A 198 28.82 -14.62 1.89
CA GLY A 198 30.13 -14.93 2.47
C GLY A 198 30.64 -16.35 2.16
N HIS A 199 29.78 -17.35 2.21
CA HIS A 199 30.15 -18.73 1.88
C HIS A 199 30.48 -18.92 0.38
N LEU A 200 29.63 -18.35 -0.50
CA LEU A 200 29.83 -18.39 -1.94
C LEU A 200 31.09 -17.59 -2.36
N ALA A 201 31.35 -16.46 -1.73
CA ALA A 201 32.50 -15.63 -2.02
C ALA A 201 33.84 -16.32 -1.65
N THR A 202 33.84 -17.19 -0.64
CA THR A 202 35.05 -17.89 -0.19
C THR A 202 35.43 -19.01 -1.15
N GLU A 203 34.45 -19.66 -1.76
CA GLU A 203 34.70 -20.76 -2.70
C GLU A 203 35.03 -20.31 -4.13
N LEU A 204 34.48 -19.18 -4.56
CA LEU A 204 34.69 -18.63 -5.91
C LEU A 204 35.96 -17.77 -6.05
N GLY A 205 36.70 -17.51 -4.96
CA GLY A 205 38.01 -16.89 -4.88
C GLY A 205 38.31 -15.81 -5.93
N GLN A 206 38.87 -16.18 -7.05
CA GLN A 206 39.24 -15.28 -8.16
C GLN A 206 38.04 -14.68 -8.92
N PHE A 207 36.82 -15.17 -8.70
CA PHE A 207 35.59 -14.70 -9.38
C PHE A 207 34.68 -13.89 -8.44
N ARG A 208 35.24 -13.36 -7.37
CA ARG A 208 34.49 -12.54 -6.39
C ARG A 208 33.76 -11.37 -7.05
N ASP A 209 34.36 -10.72 -8.04
CA ASP A 209 33.75 -9.59 -8.75
C ASP A 209 32.50 -10.04 -9.53
N VAL A 210 32.57 -11.22 -10.17
CA VAL A 210 31.42 -11.79 -10.88
C VAL A 210 30.28 -12.08 -9.91
N LEU A 211 30.57 -12.70 -8.77
CA LEU A 211 29.57 -12.99 -7.74
C LEU A 211 28.94 -11.71 -7.19
N THR A 212 29.75 -10.66 -6.94
CA THR A 212 29.25 -9.36 -6.50
C THR A 212 28.23 -8.78 -7.47
N HIS A 213 28.51 -8.84 -8.78
CA HIS A 213 27.56 -8.36 -9.79
C HIS A 213 26.29 -9.22 -9.88
N VAL A 214 26.39 -10.53 -9.71
CA VAL A 214 25.22 -11.43 -9.67
C VAL A 214 24.36 -11.14 -8.45
N LEU A 215 24.98 -11.00 -7.27
CA LEU A 215 24.28 -10.67 -6.04
C LEU A 215 23.65 -9.26 -6.09
N ALA A 216 24.34 -8.31 -6.71
CA ALA A 216 23.77 -7.00 -6.96
C ALA A 216 22.53 -7.06 -7.86
N LEU A 217 22.56 -7.86 -8.93
CA LEU A 217 21.41 -8.08 -9.82
C LEU A 217 20.25 -8.79 -9.09
N LEU A 218 20.57 -9.73 -8.21
CA LEU A 218 19.56 -10.43 -7.39
C LEU A 218 18.95 -9.54 -6.30
N GLY A 219 19.78 -8.68 -5.70
CA GLY A 219 19.38 -7.72 -4.66
C GLY A 219 18.77 -6.44 -5.21
N GLU A 220 18.87 -6.19 -6.53
CA GLU A 220 18.16 -5.08 -7.13
C GLU A 220 16.66 -5.29 -6.97
N PRO A 221 15.94 -4.32 -6.35
CA PRO A 221 14.50 -4.32 -6.43
C PRO A 221 14.14 -4.39 -7.91
N ARG A 222 13.15 -5.21 -8.27
CA ARG A 222 12.64 -5.21 -9.63
C ARG A 222 12.45 -3.76 -10.07
N GLU A 223 13.20 -3.32 -11.07
CA GLU A 223 13.07 -2.01 -11.73
C GLU A 223 11.75 -1.90 -12.50
N SER A 224 10.72 -2.42 -12.07
CA SER A 224 9.43 -2.17 -12.64
C SER A 224 8.47 -1.91 -11.51
N GLU A 225 8.35 -0.63 -11.22
CA GLU A 225 7.16 -0.06 -10.61
C GLU A 225 6.43 -1.05 -9.69
N ARG A 226 7.03 -1.34 -8.52
CA ARG A 226 6.32 -2.14 -7.50
C ARG A 226 4.99 -1.51 -7.16
N PHE A 227 4.92 -0.19 -7.33
CA PHE A 227 3.71 0.59 -7.11
C PHE A 227 3.49 1.56 -8.26
N LEU A 228 2.27 1.61 -8.72
CA LEU A 228 1.76 2.63 -9.61
C LEU A 228 0.97 3.61 -8.76
N MET A 229 1.25 4.88 -8.93
CA MET A 229 0.57 5.98 -8.26
C MET A 229 -0.07 6.88 -9.30
N ASP A 230 -1.29 7.34 -9.03
CA ASP A 230 -2.00 8.31 -9.85
C ASP A 230 -2.73 9.32 -8.97
N GLY A 231 -2.78 10.59 -9.41
CA GLY A 231 -3.49 11.64 -8.70
C GLY A 231 -2.75 12.30 -7.55
N THR A 232 -1.41 12.38 -7.58
CA THR A 232 -0.64 13.14 -6.60
C THR A 232 -1.14 14.58 -6.45
N THR A 233 -1.60 15.19 -7.56
CA THR A 233 -2.20 16.54 -7.55
C THR A 233 -3.51 16.61 -6.77
N ASN A 234 -4.32 15.55 -6.77
CA ASN A 234 -5.58 15.49 -6.03
C ASN A 234 -5.32 15.55 -4.51
N LEU A 235 -4.27 14.85 -4.06
CA LEU A 235 -3.85 14.90 -2.67
C LEU A 235 -3.45 16.33 -2.26
N LEU A 236 -2.68 17.03 -3.10
CA LEU A 236 -2.21 18.39 -2.83
C LEU A 236 -3.34 19.45 -2.86
N GLN A 237 -4.47 19.16 -3.48
CA GLN A 237 -5.63 20.06 -3.48
C GLN A 237 -6.40 20.03 -2.15
N GLN A 238 -6.15 19.06 -1.29
CA GLN A 238 -6.83 18.94 -0.01
C GLN A 238 -6.42 20.09 0.95
N PRO A 239 -7.37 20.61 1.75
CA PRO A 239 -7.10 21.73 2.66
C PRO A 239 -5.92 21.52 3.60
N GLU A 240 -5.68 20.31 4.06
CA GLU A 240 -4.59 19.91 4.94
C GLU A 240 -3.20 20.18 4.33
N PHE A 241 -3.09 20.08 3.01
CA PHE A 241 -1.83 20.24 2.27
C PHE A 241 -1.66 21.61 1.62
N ARG A 242 -2.48 22.59 1.98
CA ARG A 242 -2.24 24.02 1.65
C ARG A 242 -0.99 24.55 2.35
N ASP A 243 -0.61 23.96 3.48
CA ASP A 243 0.69 24.20 4.10
C ASP A 243 1.79 23.54 3.28
N VAL A 244 2.65 24.39 2.68
CA VAL A 244 3.74 23.96 1.80
C VAL A 244 4.72 23.02 2.52
N ALA A 245 4.95 23.21 3.83
CA ALA A 245 5.83 22.34 4.58
C ALA A 245 5.24 20.94 4.75
N LYS A 246 3.94 20.83 5.00
CA LYS A 246 3.22 19.55 5.06
C LYS A 246 3.22 18.86 3.70
N ALA A 247 2.82 19.58 2.64
CA ALA A 247 2.82 19.06 1.28
C ALA A 247 4.19 18.52 0.86
N ARG A 248 5.26 19.25 1.16
CA ARG A 248 6.63 18.84 0.86
C ARG A 248 7.05 17.56 1.58
N ARG A 249 6.69 17.39 2.85
CA ARG A 249 7.00 16.15 3.61
C ARG A 249 6.31 14.94 2.99
N VAL A 250 5.03 15.07 2.67
CA VAL A 250 4.26 13.98 2.04
C VAL A 250 4.84 13.63 0.68
N LEU A 251 5.13 14.62 -0.18
CA LEU A 251 5.76 14.38 -1.47
C LEU A 251 7.10 13.67 -1.33
N HIS A 252 7.95 14.11 -0.40
CA HIS A 252 9.24 13.48 -0.16
C HIS A 252 9.10 12.02 0.28
N ALA A 253 8.11 11.71 1.12
CA ALA A 253 7.82 10.34 1.52
C ALA A 253 7.32 9.49 0.33
N LEU A 254 6.50 10.05 -0.56
CA LEU A 254 5.99 9.37 -1.77
C LEU A 254 7.07 9.13 -2.83
N GLU A 255 8.09 9.98 -2.91
CA GLU A 255 9.25 9.80 -3.80
C GLU A 255 10.14 8.61 -3.37
N GLN A 256 10.06 8.18 -2.12
CA GLN A 256 10.79 7.03 -1.63
C GLN A 256 10.01 5.73 -1.90
N GLU A 257 10.23 5.11 -3.06
CA GLU A 257 9.54 3.86 -3.46
C GLU A 257 9.62 2.76 -2.40
N ALA A 258 10.76 2.62 -1.73
CA ALA A 258 10.94 1.64 -0.66
C ALA A 258 10.01 1.90 0.53
N LEU A 259 9.76 3.18 0.85
CA LEU A 259 8.87 3.59 1.92
C LEU A 259 7.42 3.29 1.58
N VAL A 260 7.00 3.60 0.33
CA VAL A 260 5.65 3.30 -0.16
C VAL A 260 5.43 1.78 -0.22
N ALA A 261 6.43 1.03 -0.67
CA ALA A 261 6.39 -0.43 -0.70
C ALA A 261 6.21 -1.03 0.70
N ASP A 262 6.94 -0.49 1.67
CA ASP A 262 6.89 -0.90 3.05
C ASP A 262 5.55 -0.51 3.70
N LEU A 263 5.07 0.71 3.47
CA LEU A 263 3.77 1.20 3.93
C LEU A 263 2.63 0.29 3.48
N VAL A 264 2.59 -0.07 2.20
CA VAL A 264 1.55 -0.94 1.65
C VAL A 264 1.80 -2.41 2.02
N GLY A 265 3.06 -2.82 2.19
CA GLY A 265 3.44 -4.20 2.51
C GLY A 265 3.31 -4.59 3.98
N ARG A 266 3.43 -3.65 4.91
CA ARG A 266 3.35 -3.90 6.37
C ARG A 266 1.95 -4.20 6.86
N LEU A 267 0.94 -3.75 6.14
CA LEU A 267 -0.43 -4.05 6.52
C LEU A 267 -0.64 -5.57 6.46
N PRO A 268 -1.05 -6.21 7.57
CA PRO A 268 -1.13 -7.66 7.64
C PRO A 268 -2.09 -8.21 6.59
N ALA A 269 -1.62 -9.17 5.80
CA ALA A 269 -2.41 -9.81 4.75
C ALA A 269 -2.93 -11.23 5.08
N PRO A 270 -2.98 -11.72 6.34
CA PRO A 270 -3.55 -13.03 6.59
C PRO A 270 -5.07 -12.94 6.50
N GLY A 271 -5.61 -13.19 5.30
CA GLY A 271 -7.05 -13.28 5.08
C GLY A 271 -7.63 -12.34 4.02
N GLY A 272 -6.82 -11.50 3.34
CA GLY A 272 -7.22 -10.82 2.11
C GLY A 272 -8.32 -9.76 2.25
N GLY A 273 -8.40 -9.10 3.38
CA GLY A 273 -9.41 -8.09 3.68
C GLY A 273 -9.02 -6.66 3.28
N LEU A 274 -9.95 -5.78 3.54
CA LEU A 274 -9.77 -4.34 3.49
C LEU A 274 -9.01 -3.88 4.75
N GLU A 275 -8.02 -3.02 4.59
CA GLU A 275 -7.18 -2.50 5.68
C GLU A 275 -7.14 -0.98 5.64
N VAL A 276 -7.13 -0.37 6.82
CA VAL A 276 -7.10 1.08 6.99
C VAL A 276 -6.03 1.42 8.03
N ALA A 277 -5.12 2.33 7.66
CA ALA A 277 -4.14 2.91 8.59
C ALA A 277 -4.35 4.43 8.64
N ILE A 278 -4.36 5.03 9.84
CA ILE A 278 -4.74 6.42 10.09
C ILE A 278 -3.63 7.13 10.85
N GLY A 279 -3.17 8.27 10.33
CA GLY A 279 -2.21 9.14 11.01
C GLY A 279 -0.97 8.38 11.47
N HIS A 280 -0.72 8.35 12.76
CA HIS A 280 0.45 7.68 13.35
C HIS A 280 0.51 6.16 13.12
N GLU A 281 -0.59 5.51 12.76
CA GLU A 281 -0.59 4.08 12.42
C GLU A 281 0.19 3.80 11.14
N LEU A 282 0.36 4.79 10.26
CA LEU A 282 1.19 4.69 9.07
C LEU A 282 2.68 4.52 9.40
N GLN A 283 3.14 4.98 10.57
CA GLN A 283 4.53 4.91 11.03
C GLN A 283 5.54 5.49 10.02
N VAL A 284 5.12 6.52 9.29
CA VAL A 284 5.93 7.21 8.28
C VAL A 284 6.01 8.68 8.64
N GLU A 285 7.23 9.19 8.82
CA GLU A 285 7.48 10.59 9.15
C GLU A 285 6.89 11.52 8.09
N GLY A 286 6.10 12.48 8.53
CA GLY A 286 5.45 13.46 7.65
C GLY A 286 4.13 13.02 7.03
N MET A 287 3.65 11.80 7.33
CA MET A 287 2.34 11.30 6.90
C MET A 287 1.27 11.30 8.01
N ASP A 288 1.52 11.99 9.14
CA ASP A 288 0.61 12.03 10.28
C ASP A 288 -0.77 12.63 9.94
N ASP A 289 -0.86 13.46 8.91
CA ASP A 289 -2.13 14.04 8.43
C ASP A 289 -2.80 13.17 7.34
N CYS A 290 -2.22 12.00 7.00
CA CYS A 290 -2.71 11.09 5.98
C CYS A 290 -3.45 9.88 6.57
N ALA A 291 -4.24 9.23 5.73
CA ALA A 291 -4.76 7.90 5.98
C ALA A 291 -4.68 7.07 4.70
N LEU A 292 -4.45 5.78 4.85
CA LEU A 292 -4.31 4.82 3.77
C LEU A 292 -5.38 3.73 3.90
N VAL A 293 -6.13 3.52 2.83
CA VAL A 293 -7.09 2.42 2.69
C VAL A 293 -6.60 1.48 1.61
N THR A 294 -6.42 0.20 1.91
CA THR A 294 -5.96 -0.80 0.93
C THR A 294 -6.82 -2.05 0.93
N ALA A 295 -6.85 -2.74 -0.20
CA ALA A 295 -7.42 -4.07 -0.32
C ALA A 295 -6.53 -4.97 -1.17
N VAL A 296 -6.57 -6.27 -0.91
CA VAL A 296 -5.82 -7.28 -1.64
C VAL A 296 -6.63 -7.76 -2.84
N TYR A 297 -6.00 -7.87 -4.00
CA TYR A 297 -6.52 -8.60 -5.14
C TYR A 297 -5.68 -9.85 -5.39
N ALA A 298 -6.32 -10.89 -5.93
CA ALA A 298 -5.68 -12.18 -6.17
C ALA A 298 -5.63 -12.50 -7.67
N MET A 299 -4.57 -13.21 -8.06
CA MET A 299 -4.40 -13.80 -9.38
C MET A 299 -4.46 -15.33 -9.31
N PRO A 300 -4.62 -16.04 -10.44
CA PRO A 300 -4.43 -17.48 -10.50
C PRO A 300 -3.07 -17.88 -9.92
N GLY A 301 -3.04 -19.00 -9.20
CA GLY A 301 -1.81 -19.45 -8.53
C GLY A 301 -1.58 -18.87 -7.14
N GLY A 302 -2.52 -18.07 -6.60
CA GLY A 302 -2.42 -17.53 -5.25
C GLY A 302 -1.54 -16.28 -5.13
N VAL A 303 -1.14 -15.70 -6.25
CA VAL A 303 -0.34 -14.47 -6.29
C VAL A 303 -1.21 -13.29 -5.88
N LEU A 304 -0.71 -12.47 -4.96
CA LEU A 304 -1.46 -11.36 -4.38
C LEU A 304 -0.84 -10.01 -4.75
N GLY A 305 -1.69 -9.05 -5.06
CA GLY A 305 -1.32 -7.64 -5.17
C GLY A 305 -2.24 -6.77 -4.32
N ARG A 306 -1.94 -5.49 -4.20
CA ARG A 306 -2.72 -4.53 -3.43
C ARG A 306 -3.13 -3.34 -4.26
N VAL A 307 -4.29 -2.82 -3.96
CA VAL A 307 -4.78 -1.52 -4.45
C VAL A 307 -5.21 -0.68 -3.28
N GLY A 308 -5.15 0.63 -3.41
CA GLY A 308 -5.51 1.50 -2.29
C GLY A 308 -5.63 2.96 -2.67
N VAL A 309 -6.02 3.72 -1.67
CA VAL A 309 -6.16 5.18 -1.73
C VAL A 309 -5.44 5.79 -0.53
N LEU A 310 -4.56 6.74 -0.79
CA LEU A 310 -3.96 7.61 0.23
C LEU A 310 -4.60 8.99 0.14
N GLY A 311 -5.16 9.45 1.23
CA GLY A 311 -5.81 10.74 1.35
C GLY A 311 -5.59 11.38 2.72
N PRO A 312 -6.26 12.50 3.03
CA PRO A 312 -6.21 13.12 4.35
C PRO A 312 -6.94 12.24 5.38
N ARG A 313 -6.59 12.38 6.67
CA ARG A 313 -7.28 11.65 7.77
C ARG A 313 -8.81 11.81 7.75
N ARG A 314 -9.30 12.94 7.27
CA ARG A 314 -10.74 13.23 7.19
C ARG A 314 -11.42 12.70 5.91
N MET A 315 -10.95 11.64 5.31
CA MET A 315 -11.63 11.07 4.14
C MET A 315 -13.00 10.46 4.50
N ASP A 316 -13.90 10.38 3.53
CA ASP A 316 -15.12 9.60 3.65
C ASP A 316 -14.77 8.10 3.58
N TYR A 317 -14.47 7.53 4.75
CA TYR A 317 -14.03 6.12 4.85
C TYR A 317 -15.05 5.15 4.28
N GLY A 318 -16.35 5.39 4.49
CA GLY A 318 -17.40 4.52 3.95
C GLY A 318 -17.35 4.41 2.44
N ARG A 319 -17.25 5.55 1.76
CA ARG A 319 -17.14 5.62 0.29
C ARG A 319 -15.83 5.05 -0.21
N VAL A 320 -14.69 5.43 0.42
CA VAL A 320 -13.36 5.00 -0.03
C VAL A 320 -13.15 3.51 0.17
N MET A 321 -13.56 2.94 1.30
CA MET A 321 -13.46 1.51 1.59
C MET A 321 -14.22 0.68 0.56
N ASN A 322 -15.45 1.07 0.24
CA ASN A 322 -16.26 0.38 -0.78
C ASN A 322 -15.62 0.46 -2.17
N LEU A 323 -15.10 1.64 -2.53
CA LEU A 323 -14.43 1.83 -3.82
C LEU A 323 -13.19 0.93 -3.93
N VAL A 324 -12.34 0.91 -2.91
CA VAL A 324 -11.10 0.11 -2.89
C VAL A 324 -11.40 -1.39 -2.94
N GLU A 325 -12.37 -1.87 -2.13
CA GLU A 325 -12.81 -3.27 -2.15
C GLU A 325 -13.43 -3.66 -3.50
N GLY A 326 -14.26 -2.77 -4.07
CA GLY A 326 -14.88 -2.96 -5.38
C GLY A 326 -13.85 -3.11 -6.49
N VAL A 327 -12.82 -2.24 -6.51
CA VAL A 327 -11.72 -2.28 -7.50
C VAL A 327 -10.88 -3.55 -7.31
N ALA A 328 -10.50 -3.91 -6.07
CA ALA A 328 -9.75 -5.14 -5.79
C ALA A 328 -10.50 -6.40 -6.26
N THR A 329 -11.81 -6.47 -5.99
CA THR A 329 -12.67 -7.56 -6.45
C THR A 329 -12.76 -7.61 -7.97
N ALA A 330 -12.90 -6.47 -8.64
CA ALA A 330 -12.97 -6.39 -10.09
C ALA A 330 -11.67 -6.82 -10.75
N ILE A 331 -10.50 -6.41 -10.22
CA ILE A 331 -9.19 -6.88 -10.70
C ILE A 331 -9.09 -8.39 -10.56
N THR A 332 -9.39 -8.93 -9.37
CA THR A 332 -9.35 -10.37 -9.09
C THR A 332 -10.14 -11.16 -10.12
N ARG A 333 -11.36 -10.75 -10.40
CA ARG A 333 -12.23 -11.41 -11.41
C ARG A 333 -11.69 -11.25 -12.83
N THR A 334 -11.20 -10.06 -13.18
CA THR A 334 -10.66 -9.76 -14.52
C THR A 334 -9.42 -10.59 -14.83
N LEU A 335 -8.60 -10.86 -13.81
CA LEU A 335 -7.39 -11.66 -13.94
C LEU A 335 -7.63 -13.16 -13.72
N GLY A 336 -8.87 -13.59 -13.48
CA GLY A 336 -9.24 -15.00 -13.30
C GLY A 336 -8.86 -15.56 -11.93
N GLY A 337 -8.57 -14.71 -10.94
CA GLY A 337 -8.34 -15.09 -9.56
C GLY A 337 -9.62 -15.41 -8.79
N SER A 338 -9.46 -16.03 -7.63
CA SER A 338 -10.55 -16.20 -6.66
C SER A 338 -10.39 -15.16 -5.55
N PRO A 339 -11.47 -14.47 -5.15
CA PRO A 339 -11.36 -13.49 -4.08
C PRO A 339 -10.85 -14.16 -2.80
N PRO A 340 -9.94 -13.51 -2.06
CA PRO A 340 -9.48 -14.03 -0.80
C PRO A 340 -10.64 -14.19 0.19
N PRO A 341 -10.61 -15.18 1.10
CA PRO A 341 -11.68 -15.39 2.06
C PRO A 341 -11.82 -14.16 2.96
N ARG A 342 -13.05 -13.65 3.12
CA ARG A 342 -13.35 -12.61 4.10
C ARG A 342 -13.14 -13.18 5.50
N GLN A 343 -12.12 -12.71 6.22
CA GLN A 343 -12.06 -12.96 7.67
C GLN A 343 -12.98 -11.95 8.37
N ALA A 344 -13.83 -12.47 9.24
CA ALA A 344 -14.55 -11.64 10.19
C ALA A 344 -13.51 -10.85 11.03
N ALA A 345 -13.73 -9.55 11.20
CA ALA A 345 -12.87 -8.70 12.00
C ALA A 345 -12.57 -9.38 13.35
N SER A 346 -11.30 -9.64 13.62
CA SER A 346 -10.89 -10.14 14.93
C SER A 346 -11.25 -9.07 15.95
N PRO A 347 -11.99 -9.39 17.02
CA PRO A 347 -12.18 -8.43 18.09
C PRO A 347 -10.81 -8.10 18.70
N ASN A 348 -10.56 -6.80 18.85
CA ASN A 348 -9.36 -6.27 19.50
C ASN A 348 -9.03 -7.06 20.78
N PRO A 349 -7.75 -7.38 21.04
CA PRO A 349 -7.38 -7.94 22.33
C PRO A 349 -7.76 -6.96 23.45
N PRO A 350 -8.17 -7.44 24.64
CA PRO A 350 -8.51 -6.57 25.74
C PRO A 350 -7.29 -5.72 26.12
N GLU A 351 -7.53 -4.41 26.27
CA GLU A 351 -6.54 -3.46 26.79
C GLU A 351 -6.00 -3.95 28.16
N PRO A 352 -4.68 -3.77 28.41
CA PRO A 352 -4.08 -4.10 29.72
C PRO A 352 -4.55 -3.17 30.84
#